data_5264d0451fb661b426bbb73eae13919c
#
_entry.id   5264d0451fb661b426bbb73eae13919c
#
_cell.length_a   1.000
_cell.length_b   1.000
_cell.length_c   1.000
_cell.angle_alpha   90.00
_cell.angle_beta   90.00
_cell.angle_gamma   90.00
#
_symmetry.space_group_name_H-M   'P 1'
#
loop_
_entity.id
_entity.type
_entity.pdbx_description
1 polymer ?
#
loop_
_entity_poly.entity_id
_entity_poly.type
_entity_poly.pdbx_seq_one_letter_code
_entity_poly.pdbx_strand_id
1 'polypeptide(L)'
;FASFKFFRKHYKHPHIDEVESGTKTADESVTQAAAFWSRKDNSLKDIAVNIAYAVAIVWLAQIVSGFFAGIVPENPGPFMDFVGKFFGSQYVWITTISVIVATFCHKQVEKMHGSQEIGTYLIYLFLFVIGVPANIMTVVTKSPLLLVLTAIMVCVNMLFCFFGAKLFKCDLEDAIIASNANIGGPTTAAGMAIS
;
A
#
# COMPACT_ATOMS: atom_id res chain seq x y z
N PHE A 1 9.74 16.83 -3.35
CA PHE A 1 10.98 16.45 -2.64
C PHE A 1 12.16 16.34 -3.60
N ALA A 2 12.01 15.67 -4.75
CA ALA A 2 13.07 15.53 -5.76
C ALA A 2 13.66 16.88 -6.22
N SER A 3 12.86 17.95 -6.23
CA SER A 3 13.29 19.30 -6.62
C SER A 3 14.10 20.05 -5.55
N PHE A 4 14.14 19.57 -4.31
CA PHE A 4 14.88 20.25 -3.25
C PHE A 4 16.38 19.93 -3.33
N LYS A 5 17.21 20.95 -3.57
CA LYS A 5 18.69 20.83 -3.68
C LYS A 5 19.34 20.12 -2.49
N PHE A 6 18.75 20.21 -1.30
CA PHE A 6 19.25 19.53 -0.09
C PHE A 6 19.20 18.01 -0.21
N PHE A 7 18.07 17.44 -0.67
CA PHE A 7 17.91 16.01 -0.84
C PHE A 7 18.79 15.47 -1.97
N ARG A 8 18.85 16.18 -3.10
CA ARG A 8 19.72 15.82 -4.23
C ARG A 8 21.20 15.76 -3.86
N LYS A 9 21.67 16.60 -2.93
CA LYS A 9 23.04 16.59 -2.47
C LYS A 9 23.39 15.42 -1.54
N HIS A 10 22.41 14.88 -0.80
CA HIS A 10 22.64 13.91 0.28
C HIS A 10 22.21 12.48 -0.04
N TYR A 11 21.49 12.28 -1.12
CA TYR A 11 20.97 10.99 -1.56
C TYR A 11 21.34 10.72 -3.02
N LYS A 12 21.46 9.44 -3.37
CA LYS A 12 21.58 9.02 -4.76
C LYS A 12 20.20 9.13 -5.45
N HIS A 13 20.17 9.52 -6.71
CA HIS A 13 18.94 9.69 -7.51
C HIS A 13 19.19 9.30 -8.96
N PRO A 14 19.50 8.02 -9.26
CA PRO A 14 19.93 7.59 -10.59
C PRO A 14 18.86 7.83 -11.66
N HIS A 15 17.58 7.62 -11.37
CA HIS A 15 16.51 7.82 -12.34
C HIS A 15 16.30 9.28 -12.73
N ILE A 16 16.39 10.20 -11.78
CA ILE A 16 16.29 11.64 -12.06
C ILE A 16 17.47 12.08 -12.94
N ASP A 17 18.67 11.57 -12.65
CA ASP A 17 19.86 11.88 -13.42
C ASP A 17 19.79 11.30 -14.84
N GLU A 18 19.23 10.10 -15.02
CA GLU A 18 19.00 9.49 -16.33
C GLU A 18 18.02 10.29 -17.18
N VAL A 19 16.93 10.80 -16.60
CA VAL A 19 15.95 11.66 -17.29
C VAL A 19 16.55 13.01 -17.64
N GLU A 20 17.28 13.65 -16.70
CA GLU A 20 17.92 14.95 -16.96
C GLU A 20 19.07 14.88 -17.96
N SER A 21 19.79 13.76 -18.00
CA SER A 21 20.86 13.53 -18.98
C SER A 21 20.36 13.19 -20.39
N GLY A 22 19.04 12.99 -20.56
CA GLY A 22 18.42 12.62 -21.83
C GLY A 22 18.73 11.19 -22.27
N THR A 23 19.25 10.37 -21.36
CA THR A 23 19.58 8.95 -21.64
C THR A 23 18.32 8.07 -21.66
N LYS A 24 17.29 8.44 -20.84
CA LYS A 24 15.90 7.94 -20.99
C LYS A 24 15.04 9.10 -21.45
N THR A 25 14.45 8.98 -22.61
CA THR A 25 13.50 9.95 -23.12
C THR A 25 12.24 9.96 -22.26
N ALA A 26 11.67 11.14 -22.04
CA ALA A 26 10.35 11.28 -21.39
C ALA A 26 9.26 10.40 -22.04
N ASP A 27 9.47 9.96 -23.27
CA ASP A 27 8.65 9.01 -24.00
C ASP A 27 8.62 7.61 -23.37
N GLU A 28 9.69 7.13 -22.72
CA GLU A 28 9.67 5.79 -22.10
C GLU A 28 8.86 5.77 -20.80
N SER A 29 8.90 6.83 -20.00
CA SER A 29 8.08 6.94 -18.80
C SER A 29 6.60 7.09 -19.16
N VAL A 30 6.31 7.89 -20.18
CA VAL A 30 4.95 8.02 -20.74
C VAL A 30 4.48 6.69 -21.32
N THR A 31 5.37 5.92 -21.96
CA THR A 31 5.08 4.60 -22.51
C THR A 31 4.79 3.57 -21.40
N GLN A 32 5.54 3.60 -20.28
CA GLN A 32 5.30 2.71 -19.14
C GLN A 32 3.97 3.05 -18.44
N ALA A 33 3.69 4.33 -18.20
CA ALA A 33 2.42 4.77 -17.65
C ALA A 33 1.25 4.43 -18.60
N ALA A 34 1.41 4.65 -19.89
CA ALA A 34 0.42 4.30 -20.90
C ALA A 34 0.20 2.78 -20.98
N ALA A 35 1.25 1.97 -20.86
CA ALA A 35 1.16 0.51 -20.81
C ALA A 35 0.46 0.03 -19.54
N PHE A 36 0.74 0.65 -18.38
CA PHE A 36 0.08 0.34 -17.12
C PHE A 36 -1.43 0.62 -17.15
N TRP A 37 -1.81 1.76 -17.74
CA TRP A 37 -3.22 2.18 -17.87
C TRP A 37 -3.87 1.72 -19.18
N SER A 38 -3.17 0.95 -20.02
CA SER A 38 -3.73 0.43 -21.25
C SER A 38 -4.91 -0.50 -20.98
N ARG A 39 -5.87 -0.49 -21.90
CA ARG A 39 -7.01 -1.41 -21.85
C ARG A 39 -6.51 -2.85 -21.93
N LYS A 40 -6.84 -3.66 -20.94
CA LYS A 40 -6.58 -5.10 -20.94
C LYS A 40 -7.90 -5.84 -21.18
N ASP A 41 -7.86 -6.87 -22.01
CA ASP A 41 -9.03 -7.70 -22.29
C ASP A 41 -9.26 -8.66 -21.11
N ASN A 42 -10.33 -8.43 -20.37
CA ASN A 42 -10.75 -9.27 -19.25
C ASN A 42 -12.04 -10.00 -19.61
N SER A 43 -12.06 -11.31 -19.39
CA SER A 43 -13.25 -12.11 -19.56
C SER A 43 -14.11 -12.11 -18.28
N LEU A 44 -15.40 -12.40 -18.43
CA LEU A 44 -16.29 -12.60 -17.27
C LEU A 44 -15.79 -13.73 -16.36
N LYS A 45 -15.16 -14.76 -16.95
CA LYS A 45 -14.54 -15.85 -16.20
C LYS A 45 -13.40 -15.35 -15.31
N ASP A 46 -12.55 -14.45 -15.82
CA ASP A 46 -11.43 -13.90 -15.05
C ASP A 46 -11.94 -13.10 -13.86
N ILE A 47 -12.99 -12.30 -14.04
CA ILE A 47 -13.64 -11.57 -12.95
C ILE A 47 -14.18 -12.54 -11.89
N ALA A 48 -14.90 -13.60 -12.31
CA ALA A 48 -15.44 -14.59 -11.38
C ALA A 48 -14.36 -15.33 -10.61
N VAL A 49 -13.25 -15.70 -11.25
CA VAL A 49 -12.09 -16.35 -10.60
C VAL A 49 -11.45 -15.41 -9.57
N ASN A 50 -11.25 -14.14 -9.91
CA ASN A 50 -10.69 -13.16 -8.98
C ASN A 50 -11.56 -12.98 -7.73
N ILE A 51 -12.89 -12.86 -7.92
CA ILE A 51 -13.84 -12.76 -6.80
C ILE A 51 -13.81 -14.03 -5.95
N ALA A 52 -13.81 -15.21 -6.57
CA ALA A 52 -13.75 -16.48 -5.85
C ALA A 52 -12.47 -16.61 -4.99
N TYR A 53 -11.32 -16.21 -5.53
CA TYR A 53 -10.06 -16.17 -4.78
C TYR A 53 -10.13 -15.20 -3.61
N ALA A 54 -10.64 -14.00 -3.81
CA ALA A 54 -10.78 -13.00 -2.74
C ALA A 54 -11.69 -13.52 -1.61
N VAL A 55 -12.84 -14.10 -1.96
CA VAL A 55 -13.79 -14.68 -0.99
C VAL A 55 -13.15 -15.84 -0.23
N ALA A 56 -12.43 -16.73 -0.92
CA ALA A 56 -11.73 -17.85 -0.29
C ALA A 56 -10.67 -17.38 0.71
N ILE A 57 -9.87 -16.38 0.36
CA ILE A 57 -8.85 -15.80 1.25
C ILE A 57 -9.52 -15.16 2.49
N VAL A 58 -10.57 -14.38 2.29
CA VAL A 58 -11.30 -13.73 3.39
C VAL A 58 -11.94 -14.80 4.30
N TRP A 59 -12.54 -15.85 3.75
CA TRP A 59 -13.12 -16.92 4.51
C TRP A 59 -12.07 -17.66 5.36
N LEU A 60 -10.93 -18.02 4.77
CA LEU A 60 -9.82 -18.63 5.51
C LEU A 60 -9.29 -17.69 6.60
N ALA A 61 -9.14 -16.42 6.30
CA ALA A 61 -8.70 -15.43 7.30
C ALA A 61 -9.67 -15.30 8.48
N GLN A 62 -10.97 -15.37 8.24
CA GLN A 62 -11.98 -15.36 9.30
C GLN A 62 -11.87 -16.60 10.21
N ILE A 63 -11.69 -17.79 9.64
CA ILE A 63 -11.51 -19.02 10.43
C ILE A 63 -10.26 -18.90 11.30
N VAL A 64 -9.14 -18.50 10.71
CA VAL A 64 -7.86 -18.42 11.44
C VAL A 64 -7.90 -17.33 12.50
N SER A 65 -8.40 -16.14 12.19
CA SER A 65 -8.53 -15.05 13.18
C SER A 65 -9.47 -15.42 14.32
N GLY A 66 -10.60 -16.10 14.02
CA GLY A 66 -11.53 -16.59 15.02
C GLY A 66 -10.90 -17.62 15.97
N PHE A 67 -10.08 -18.53 15.43
CA PHE A 67 -9.33 -19.50 16.24
C PHE A 67 -8.38 -18.78 17.20
N PHE A 68 -7.59 -17.82 16.73
CA PHE A 68 -6.67 -17.07 17.59
C PHE A 68 -7.40 -16.17 18.60
N ALA A 69 -8.50 -15.56 18.21
CA ALA A 69 -9.32 -14.76 19.13
C ALA A 69 -9.90 -15.62 20.27
N GLY A 70 -10.24 -16.90 20.01
CA GLY A 70 -10.74 -17.83 21.03
C GLY A 70 -9.70 -18.35 22.01
N ILE A 71 -8.40 -18.20 21.72
CA ILE A 71 -7.31 -18.65 22.62
C ILE A 71 -7.00 -17.58 23.68
N VAL A 72 -7.38 -16.32 23.47
CA VAL A 72 -7.07 -15.24 24.41
C VAL A 72 -7.96 -15.35 25.64
N PRO A 73 -7.40 -15.39 26.87
CA PRO A 73 -8.18 -15.44 28.11
C PRO A 73 -8.98 -14.15 28.33
N GLU A 74 -10.09 -14.25 29.10
CA GLU A 74 -10.99 -13.10 29.36
C GLU A 74 -10.32 -11.90 30.05
N ASN A 75 -9.23 -12.12 30.82
CA ASN A 75 -8.47 -11.08 31.48
C ASN A 75 -6.98 -11.19 31.13
N PRO A 76 -6.58 -10.86 29.91
CA PRO A 76 -5.19 -10.93 29.47
C PRO A 76 -4.38 -9.79 30.10
N GLY A 77 -3.13 -10.06 30.47
CA GLY A 77 -2.18 -8.99 30.76
C GLY A 77 -1.95 -8.10 29.52
N PRO A 78 -1.39 -6.88 29.67
CA PRO A 78 -1.28 -5.91 28.58
C PRO A 78 -0.54 -6.45 27.34
N PHE A 79 0.46 -7.30 27.54
CA PHE A 79 1.18 -7.95 26.43
C PHE A 79 0.30 -9.00 25.71
N MET A 80 -0.40 -9.84 26.45
CA MET A 80 -1.26 -10.87 25.89
C MET A 80 -2.50 -10.25 25.20
N ASP A 81 -3.01 -9.12 25.70
CA ASP A 81 -4.07 -8.36 25.06
C ASP A 81 -3.62 -7.79 23.71
N PHE A 82 -2.40 -7.25 23.65
CA PHE A 82 -1.80 -6.80 22.38
C PHE A 82 -1.64 -7.94 21.38
N VAL A 83 -1.06 -9.07 21.81
CA VAL A 83 -0.86 -10.27 20.97
C VAL A 83 -2.20 -10.82 20.49
N GLY A 84 -3.19 -10.88 21.37
CA GLY A 84 -4.54 -11.35 21.07
C GLY A 84 -5.25 -10.45 20.05
N LYS A 85 -5.18 -9.16 20.20
CA LYS A 85 -5.74 -8.19 19.24
C LYS A 85 -5.03 -8.25 17.89
N PHE A 86 -3.71 -8.45 17.89
CA PHE A 86 -2.94 -8.55 16.65
C PHE A 86 -3.30 -9.84 15.89
N PHE A 87 -3.19 -11.00 16.52
CA PHE A 87 -3.49 -12.28 15.87
C PHE A 87 -5.00 -12.56 15.72
N GLY A 88 -5.84 -11.94 16.52
CA GLY A 88 -7.30 -11.95 16.34
C GLY A 88 -7.78 -11.04 15.22
N SER A 89 -6.90 -10.17 14.67
CA SER A 89 -7.26 -9.27 13.57
C SER A 89 -7.36 -10.03 12.25
N GLN A 90 -8.55 -10.03 11.66
CA GLN A 90 -8.80 -10.62 10.34
C GLN A 90 -7.89 -10.03 9.25
N TYR A 91 -7.56 -8.75 9.32
CA TYR A 91 -6.73 -8.08 8.33
C TYR A 91 -5.31 -8.61 8.28
N VAL A 92 -4.73 -8.96 9.42
CA VAL A 92 -3.41 -9.60 9.51
C VAL A 92 -3.41 -10.91 8.74
N TRP A 93 -4.46 -11.71 8.90
CA TRP A 93 -4.57 -13.00 8.23
C TRP A 93 -4.89 -12.88 6.75
N ILE A 94 -5.72 -11.91 6.34
CA ILE A 94 -5.94 -11.62 4.91
C ILE A 94 -4.60 -11.31 4.23
N THR A 95 -3.80 -10.43 4.83
CA THR A 95 -2.49 -10.05 4.27
C THR A 95 -1.53 -11.25 4.24
N THR A 96 -1.42 -11.98 5.36
CA THR A 96 -0.52 -13.14 5.49
C THR A 96 -0.88 -14.23 4.48
N ILE A 97 -2.16 -14.62 4.39
CA ILE A 97 -2.63 -15.64 3.46
C ILE A 97 -2.42 -15.19 2.01
N SER A 98 -2.71 -13.91 1.70
CA SER A 98 -2.48 -13.37 0.36
C SER A 98 -1.01 -13.42 -0.04
N VAL A 99 -0.08 -13.08 0.86
CA VAL A 99 1.36 -13.18 0.62
C VAL A 99 1.79 -14.64 0.42
N ILE A 100 1.29 -15.56 1.25
CA ILE A 100 1.57 -17.01 1.12
C ILE A 100 1.09 -17.51 -0.25
N VAL A 101 -0.14 -17.20 -0.63
CA VAL A 101 -0.72 -17.61 -1.93
C VAL A 101 0.08 -17.00 -3.09
N ALA A 102 0.42 -15.71 -3.02
CA ALA A 102 1.20 -15.04 -4.05
C ALA A 102 2.61 -15.65 -4.20
N THR A 103 3.23 -16.07 -3.09
CA THR A 103 4.57 -16.66 -3.09
C THR A 103 4.57 -18.10 -3.61
N PHE A 104 3.71 -18.95 -3.08
CA PHE A 104 3.70 -20.37 -3.42
C PHE A 104 2.92 -20.70 -4.69
N CYS A 105 1.88 -19.92 -4.98
CA CYS A 105 1.02 -20.11 -6.15
C CYS A 105 1.27 -19.05 -7.24
N HIS A 106 2.47 -18.43 -7.30
CA HIS A 106 2.77 -17.33 -8.24
C HIS A 106 2.38 -17.65 -9.69
N LYS A 107 2.66 -18.86 -10.18
CA LYS A 107 2.31 -19.29 -11.55
C LYS A 107 0.80 -19.29 -11.84
N GLN A 108 -0.03 -19.46 -10.81
CA GLN A 108 -1.49 -19.42 -10.96
C GLN A 108 -1.99 -17.99 -10.85
N VAL A 109 -1.43 -17.22 -9.93
CA VAL A 109 -1.77 -15.80 -9.71
C VAL A 109 -1.39 -14.96 -10.94
N GLU A 110 -0.23 -15.21 -11.57
CA GLU A 110 0.20 -14.54 -12.81
C GLU A 110 -0.76 -14.78 -13.99
N LYS A 111 -1.46 -15.92 -14.01
CA LYS A 111 -2.47 -16.23 -15.03
C LYS A 111 -3.83 -15.59 -14.78
N MET A 112 -4.00 -14.96 -13.63
CA MET A 112 -5.27 -14.28 -13.29
C MET A 112 -5.29 -12.89 -13.93
N HIS A 113 -5.93 -12.80 -15.11
CA HIS A 113 -6.10 -11.52 -15.79
C HIS A 113 -7.10 -10.63 -15.03
N GLY A 114 -6.87 -9.34 -15.03
CA GLY A 114 -7.78 -8.35 -14.45
C GLY A 114 -7.76 -8.21 -12.92
N SER A 115 -6.93 -8.95 -12.20
CA SER A 115 -6.86 -8.86 -10.73
C SER A 115 -6.41 -7.47 -10.26
N GLN A 116 -5.46 -6.86 -10.98
CA GLN A 116 -4.96 -5.52 -10.67
C GLN A 116 -6.02 -4.44 -10.93
N GLU A 117 -6.72 -4.52 -12.06
CA GLU A 117 -7.76 -3.58 -12.44
C GLU A 117 -8.94 -3.63 -11.48
N ILE A 118 -9.40 -4.84 -11.14
CA ILE A 118 -10.49 -5.04 -10.18
C ILE A 118 -10.07 -4.56 -8.79
N GLY A 119 -8.85 -4.90 -8.34
CA GLY A 119 -8.31 -4.47 -7.06
C GLY A 119 -8.20 -2.95 -6.98
N THR A 120 -7.67 -2.30 -8.01
CA THR A 120 -7.55 -0.84 -8.08
C THR A 120 -8.93 -0.17 -8.07
N TYR A 121 -9.89 -0.69 -8.83
CA TYR A 121 -11.27 -0.19 -8.82
C TYR A 121 -11.91 -0.29 -7.44
N LEU A 122 -11.77 -1.43 -6.77
CA LEU A 122 -12.32 -1.64 -5.43
C LEU A 122 -11.66 -0.73 -4.39
N ILE A 123 -10.35 -0.46 -4.49
CA ILE A 123 -9.67 0.50 -3.61
C ILE A 123 -10.20 1.91 -3.85
N TYR A 124 -10.37 2.35 -5.09
CA TYR A 124 -10.94 3.67 -5.37
C TYR A 124 -12.37 3.79 -4.84
N LEU A 125 -13.18 2.77 -5.02
CA LEU A 125 -14.55 2.72 -4.48
C LEU A 125 -14.55 2.78 -2.94
N PHE A 126 -13.66 2.05 -2.29
CA PHE A 126 -13.47 2.08 -0.85
C PHE A 126 -13.04 3.47 -0.35
N LEU A 127 -12.06 4.10 -1.01
CA LEU A 127 -11.62 5.45 -0.68
C LEU A 127 -12.71 6.49 -0.89
N PHE A 128 -13.52 6.34 -1.95
CA PHE A 128 -14.66 7.19 -2.20
C PHE A 128 -15.70 7.07 -1.07
N VAL A 129 -16.08 5.84 -0.69
CA VAL A 129 -17.06 5.58 0.37
C VAL A 129 -16.60 6.15 1.72
N ILE A 130 -15.31 6.03 2.05
CA ILE A 130 -14.76 6.64 3.27
C ILE A 130 -14.72 8.16 3.17
N GLY A 131 -14.44 8.70 1.98
CA GLY A 131 -14.35 10.14 1.75
C GLY A 131 -15.69 10.88 1.80
N VAL A 132 -16.79 10.24 1.38
CA VAL A 132 -18.13 10.86 1.33
C VAL A 132 -18.57 11.46 2.67
N PRO A 133 -18.47 10.77 3.83
CA PRO A 133 -18.84 11.35 5.12
C PRO A 133 -17.77 12.28 5.69
N ALA A 134 -16.59 12.38 5.06
CA ALA A 134 -15.50 13.18 5.57
C ALA A 134 -15.77 14.67 5.37
N ASN A 135 -16.05 15.38 6.47
CA ASN A 135 -16.21 16.82 6.47
C ASN A 135 -14.97 17.45 7.12
N ILE A 136 -14.15 18.11 6.30
CA ILE A 136 -12.90 18.75 6.73
C ILE A 136 -13.16 19.76 7.86
N MET A 137 -14.23 20.54 7.76
CA MET A 137 -14.58 21.51 8.79
C MET A 137 -14.90 20.82 10.12
N THR A 138 -15.60 19.68 10.07
CA THR A 138 -15.90 18.89 11.28
C THR A 138 -14.62 18.31 11.89
N VAL A 139 -13.68 17.85 11.09
CA VAL A 139 -12.39 17.33 11.58
C VAL A 139 -11.59 18.43 12.27
N VAL A 140 -11.48 19.60 11.64
CA VAL A 140 -10.73 20.74 12.18
C VAL A 140 -11.37 21.29 13.47
N THR A 141 -12.70 21.36 13.52
CA THR A 141 -13.40 21.96 14.66
C THR A 141 -13.67 21.00 15.81
N LYS A 142 -14.03 19.73 15.50
CA LYS A 142 -14.39 18.73 16.53
C LYS A 142 -13.24 17.83 16.95
N SER A 143 -12.22 17.67 16.09
CA SER A 143 -11.11 16.74 16.36
C SER A 143 -9.74 17.33 15.99
N PRO A 144 -9.39 18.54 16.41
CA PRO A 144 -8.12 19.17 16.06
C PRO A 144 -6.91 18.35 16.56
N LEU A 145 -7.08 17.67 17.69
CA LEU A 145 -6.03 16.82 18.27
C LEU A 145 -5.69 15.63 17.35
N LEU A 146 -6.70 15.02 16.72
CA LEU A 146 -6.48 13.92 15.77
C LEU A 146 -5.74 14.41 14.51
N LEU A 147 -6.04 15.60 14.05
CA LEU A 147 -5.35 16.21 12.91
C LEU A 147 -3.87 16.44 13.22
N VAL A 148 -3.57 17.02 14.42
CA VAL A 148 -2.19 17.21 14.87
C VAL A 148 -1.48 15.87 15.04
N LEU A 149 -2.13 14.88 15.64
CA LEU A 149 -1.56 13.52 15.80
C LEU A 149 -1.23 12.90 14.46
N THR A 150 -2.14 12.97 13.49
CA THR A 150 -1.90 12.45 12.13
C THR A 150 -0.75 13.17 11.45
N ALA A 151 -0.66 14.49 11.57
CA ALA A 151 0.45 15.26 11.02
C ALA A 151 1.79 14.84 11.64
N ILE A 152 1.84 14.63 12.96
CA ILE A 152 3.04 14.12 13.64
C ILE A 152 3.39 12.72 13.13
N MET A 153 2.43 11.82 13.01
CA MET A 153 2.66 10.46 12.49
C MET A 153 3.25 10.49 11.07
N VAL A 154 2.71 11.33 10.18
CA VAL A 154 3.24 11.50 8.82
C VAL A 154 4.67 12.04 8.85
N CYS A 155 4.95 13.07 9.65
CA CYS A 155 6.30 13.63 9.79
C CYS A 155 7.29 12.59 10.32
N VAL A 156 6.91 11.84 11.35
CA VAL A 156 7.74 10.78 11.94
C VAL A 156 8.01 9.69 10.91
N ASN A 157 6.98 9.22 10.17
CA ASN A 157 7.16 8.22 9.12
C ASN A 157 8.14 8.71 8.04
N MET A 158 8.00 9.94 7.56
CA MET A 158 8.92 10.53 6.59
C MET A 158 10.36 10.58 7.13
N LEU A 159 10.54 11.04 8.37
CA LEU A 159 11.86 11.10 9.00
C LEU A 159 12.49 9.71 9.09
N PHE A 160 11.74 8.70 9.53
CA PHE A 160 12.24 7.32 9.60
C PHE A 160 12.59 6.75 8.23
N CYS A 161 11.75 6.95 7.22
CA CYS A 161 12.01 6.47 5.86
C CYS A 161 13.27 7.13 5.27
N PHE A 162 13.41 8.44 5.38
CA PHE A 162 14.58 9.14 4.85
C PHE A 162 15.85 8.82 5.65
N PHE A 163 15.77 8.75 6.98
CA PHE A 163 16.90 8.36 7.80
C PHE A 163 17.34 6.92 7.52
N GLY A 164 16.39 6.01 7.41
CA GLY A 164 16.65 4.62 7.05
C GLY A 164 17.27 4.48 5.65
N ALA A 165 16.72 5.17 4.65
CA ALA A 165 17.28 5.20 3.31
C ALA A 165 18.74 5.69 3.28
N LYS A 166 19.05 6.72 4.07
CA LYS A 166 20.42 7.22 4.19
C LYS A 166 21.35 6.20 4.86
N LEU A 167 20.86 5.51 5.89
CA LEU A 167 21.65 4.51 6.64
C LEU A 167 21.96 3.29 5.76
N PHE A 168 20.96 2.81 4.99
CA PHE A 168 21.08 1.67 4.10
C PHE A 168 21.60 2.03 2.70
N LYS A 169 21.87 3.32 2.43
CA LYS A 169 22.32 3.84 1.14
C LYS A 169 21.35 3.52 -0.01
N CYS A 170 20.06 3.50 0.28
CA CYS A 170 19.01 3.37 -0.71
C CYS A 170 18.86 4.67 -1.51
N ASP A 171 18.30 4.57 -2.71
CA ASP A 171 18.07 5.71 -3.58
C ASP A 171 16.93 6.60 -3.04
N LEU A 172 16.93 7.86 -3.41
CA LEU A 172 15.94 8.84 -2.95
C LEU A 172 14.54 8.47 -3.43
N GLU A 173 14.44 7.99 -4.67
CA GLU A 173 13.19 7.57 -5.29
C GLU A 173 12.54 6.44 -4.49
N ASP A 174 13.31 5.42 -4.11
CA ASP A 174 12.82 4.30 -3.29
C ASP A 174 12.34 4.78 -1.92
N ALA A 175 13.05 5.72 -1.29
CA ALA A 175 12.65 6.29 -0.01
C ALA A 175 11.33 7.05 -0.09
N ILE A 176 11.11 7.80 -1.16
CA ILE A 176 9.87 8.53 -1.42
C ILE A 176 8.71 7.57 -1.64
N ILE A 177 8.91 6.55 -2.48
CA ILE A 177 7.89 5.52 -2.77
C ILE A 177 7.54 4.74 -1.49
N ALA A 178 8.54 4.33 -0.71
CA ALA A 178 8.33 3.62 0.55
C ALA A 178 7.57 4.46 1.58
N SER A 179 7.92 5.74 1.74
CA SER A 179 7.19 6.66 2.61
C SER A 179 5.74 6.85 2.16
N ASN A 180 5.53 7.00 0.84
CA ASN A 180 4.19 7.15 0.29
C ASN A 180 3.37 5.86 0.42
N ALA A 181 3.98 4.68 0.26
CA ALA A 181 3.32 3.39 0.46
C ALA A 181 2.77 3.23 1.89
N ASN A 182 3.51 3.73 2.88
CA ASN A 182 3.06 3.69 4.29
C ASN A 182 1.94 4.70 4.61
N ILE A 183 1.87 5.82 3.90
CA ILE A 183 0.89 6.89 4.15
C ILE A 183 -0.34 6.73 3.27
N GLY A 184 -0.14 6.60 1.97
CA GLY A 184 -1.18 6.60 0.95
C GLY A 184 -1.57 5.22 0.42
N GLY A 185 -0.80 4.18 0.80
CA GLY A 185 -1.04 2.80 0.39
C GLY A 185 -0.46 2.43 -0.98
N PRO A 186 -0.68 1.17 -1.41
CA PRO A 186 -0.02 0.61 -2.58
C PRO A 186 -0.39 1.29 -3.90
N THR A 187 -1.61 1.78 -4.03
CA THR A 187 -2.08 2.44 -5.27
C THR A 187 -1.41 3.78 -5.52
N THR A 188 -1.24 4.58 -4.46
CA THR A 188 -0.55 5.87 -4.55
C THR A 188 0.94 5.69 -4.77
N ALA A 189 1.54 4.66 -4.15
CA ALA A 189 2.93 4.29 -4.36
C ALA A 189 3.18 3.82 -5.79
N ALA A 190 2.31 2.96 -6.34
CA ALA A 190 2.39 2.52 -7.73
C ALA A 190 2.24 3.69 -8.71
N GLY A 191 1.28 4.59 -8.48
CA GLY A 191 1.11 5.80 -9.30
C GLY A 191 2.35 6.69 -9.29
N MET A 192 3.01 6.81 -8.14
CA MET A 192 4.24 7.60 -8.01
C MET A 192 5.46 6.91 -8.65
N ALA A 193 5.51 5.58 -8.63
CA ALA A 193 6.60 4.82 -9.26
C ALA A 193 6.54 4.84 -10.80
N ILE A 194 5.36 5.09 -11.37
CA ILE A 194 5.11 5.12 -12.83
C ILE A 194 5.26 6.54 -13.40
N SER A 195 5.07 7.57 -12.55
CA SER A 195 5.14 8.97 -12.96
C SER A 195 6.58 9.47 -13.10
#